data_311f0800c8ffe32226776bdb77cb8937
#
_entry.id   311f0800c8ffe32226776bdb77cb8937
#
_cell.length_a   1.000
_cell.length_b   1.000
_cell.length_c   1.000
_cell.angle_alpha   90.00
_cell.angle_beta   90.00
_cell.angle_gamma   90.00
#
_symmetry.space_group_name_H-M   'P 1'
#
loop_
_entity.id
_entity.type
_entity.pdbx_description
1 polymer ?
#
loop_
_entity_poly.entity_id
_entity_poly.type
_entity_poly.pdbx_seq_one_letter_code
_entity_poly.pdbx_strand_id
1 'polypeptide(L)'
;MFRRTILLLLFSLSTGFASLKVPATDLVFRDRLWFYGQSDVPFTGVAFSISKETGNIIQQTNYIDGLAWGKYYEWWPDGAKKVNGTYRYGLMFGRWKFFFENGKILCAGSYMSGKGHKPTKGIDEIPQDGISGLWTYWDKEGRKVEEGYYTKNGIEKGNWAFWDIDGKKRLGIKIDHETFKNSIARKH
;
A
#
# COMPACT_ATOMS: atom_id res chain seq x y z
N MET A 1 38.82 25.64 -48.90
CA MET A 1 38.97 24.96 -47.59
C MET A 1 37.58 24.93 -46.94
N PHE A 2 36.77 23.86 -47.25
CA PHE A 2 35.39 23.72 -46.75
C PHE A 2 35.42 22.81 -45.49
N ARG A 3 35.08 23.38 -44.34
CA ARG A 3 34.86 22.63 -43.09
C ARG A 3 33.44 22.00 -43.18
N ARG A 4 33.38 20.69 -43.31
CA ARG A 4 32.11 19.94 -43.14
C ARG A 4 31.84 19.77 -41.66
N THR A 5 30.81 20.47 -41.15
CA THR A 5 30.26 20.26 -39.83
C THR A 5 29.40 19.01 -39.86
N ILE A 6 29.83 17.94 -39.18
CA ILE A 6 29.03 16.73 -39.00
C ILE A 6 28.10 17.01 -37.83
N LEU A 7 26.81 17.15 -38.15
CA LEU A 7 25.71 17.23 -37.15
C LEU A 7 25.40 15.81 -36.69
N LEU A 8 25.91 15.45 -35.51
CA LEU A 8 25.51 14.22 -34.83
C LEU A 8 24.09 14.38 -34.28
N LEU A 9 23.09 13.87 -35.01
CA LEU A 9 21.75 13.66 -34.53
C LEU A 9 21.76 12.51 -33.50
N LEU A 10 21.78 12.85 -32.21
CA LEU A 10 21.49 11.93 -31.14
C LEU A 10 20.00 11.57 -31.20
N PHE A 11 19.67 10.50 -31.89
CA PHE A 11 18.38 9.82 -31.74
C PHE A 11 18.34 9.20 -30.35
N SER A 12 17.67 9.83 -29.40
CA SER A 12 17.24 9.17 -28.18
C SER A 12 16.15 8.15 -28.55
N LEU A 13 16.54 6.94 -28.85
CA LEU A 13 15.60 5.81 -28.84
C LEU A 13 15.10 5.65 -27.41
N SER A 14 13.96 6.22 -27.08
CA SER A 14 13.14 5.80 -25.96
C SER A 14 12.55 4.44 -26.32
N THR A 15 13.34 3.39 -26.25
CA THR A 15 12.83 2.03 -26.20
C THR A 15 12.09 1.92 -24.88
N GLY A 16 10.78 1.99 -24.92
CA GLY A 16 9.92 1.62 -23.82
C GLY A 16 10.18 0.14 -23.50
N PHE A 17 11.15 -0.14 -22.63
CA PHE A 17 11.35 -1.47 -22.11
C PHE A 17 10.08 -1.83 -21.36
N ALA A 18 9.35 -2.81 -21.89
CA ALA A 18 8.26 -3.43 -21.15
C ALA A 18 8.85 -3.92 -19.82
N SER A 19 8.34 -3.39 -18.71
CA SER A 19 8.81 -3.77 -17.38
C SER A 19 8.65 -5.28 -17.21
N LEU A 20 9.74 -5.98 -16.84
CA LEU A 20 9.72 -7.42 -16.62
C LEU A 20 8.68 -7.76 -15.56
N LYS A 21 7.73 -8.65 -15.86
CA LYS A 21 6.71 -9.15 -14.94
C LYS A 21 7.00 -10.58 -14.57
N VAL A 22 7.12 -10.88 -13.27
CA VAL A 22 7.46 -12.21 -12.77
C VAL A 22 6.54 -12.61 -11.60
N PRO A 23 6.30 -13.92 -11.38
CA PRO A 23 5.69 -14.38 -10.15
C PRO A 23 6.55 -13.99 -8.94
N ALA A 24 5.89 -13.56 -7.85
CA ALA A 24 6.61 -13.18 -6.62
C ALA A 24 7.34 -14.39 -5.98
N THR A 25 6.89 -15.62 -6.27
CA THR A 25 7.53 -16.87 -5.86
C THR A 25 8.92 -17.07 -6.45
N ASP A 26 9.21 -16.42 -7.57
CA ASP A 26 10.50 -16.52 -8.27
C ASP A 26 11.52 -15.50 -7.74
N LEU A 27 11.10 -14.62 -6.83
CA LEU A 27 11.99 -13.67 -6.20
C LEU A 27 12.66 -14.28 -4.96
N VAL A 28 13.94 -14.04 -4.82
CA VAL A 28 14.79 -14.47 -3.70
C VAL A 28 15.24 -13.24 -2.94
N PHE A 29 14.99 -13.22 -1.60
CA PHE A 29 15.45 -12.14 -0.73
C PHE A 29 16.79 -12.49 -0.13
N ARG A 30 17.83 -11.71 -0.44
CA ARG A 30 19.17 -11.83 0.13
C ARG A 30 19.82 -10.45 0.21
N ASP A 31 20.69 -10.24 1.14
CA ASP A 31 21.44 -8.99 1.34
C ASP A 31 20.50 -7.75 1.40
N ARG A 32 19.30 -7.94 1.98
CA ARG A 32 18.25 -6.90 2.13
C ARG A 32 17.65 -6.42 0.79
N LEU A 33 17.88 -7.13 -0.31
CA LEU A 33 17.37 -6.86 -1.66
C LEU A 33 16.65 -8.10 -2.23
N TRP A 34 15.77 -7.85 -3.19
CA TRP A 34 15.11 -8.89 -3.96
C TRP A 34 15.84 -9.13 -5.28
N PHE A 35 16.01 -10.39 -5.63
CA PHE A 35 16.63 -10.88 -6.87
C PHE A 35 15.69 -11.82 -7.59
N TYR A 36 15.78 -11.89 -8.91
CA TYR A 36 15.03 -12.87 -9.71
C TYR A 36 15.84 -14.16 -9.86
N GLY A 37 15.34 -15.25 -9.29
CA GLY A 37 16.00 -16.56 -9.34
C GLY A 37 17.43 -16.52 -8.81
N GLN A 38 18.37 -16.98 -9.62
CA GLN A 38 19.81 -17.03 -9.31
C GLN A 38 20.59 -15.78 -9.79
N SER A 39 19.91 -14.74 -10.26
CA SER A 39 20.57 -13.51 -10.75
C SER A 39 21.41 -12.86 -9.66
N ASP A 40 22.58 -12.35 -10.02
CA ASP A 40 23.39 -11.51 -9.15
C ASP A 40 23.05 -10.02 -9.25
N VAL A 41 22.15 -9.67 -10.19
CA VAL A 41 21.65 -8.30 -10.34
C VAL A 41 20.34 -8.16 -9.56
N PRO A 42 20.19 -7.16 -8.66
CA PRO A 42 18.95 -6.89 -7.97
C PRO A 42 17.79 -6.67 -8.93
N PHE A 43 16.61 -7.17 -8.56
CA PHE A 43 15.44 -7.18 -9.44
C PHE A 43 14.89 -5.78 -9.69
N THR A 44 14.70 -5.43 -10.96
CA THR A 44 13.93 -4.28 -11.42
C THR A 44 12.80 -4.77 -12.31
N GLY A 45 11.55 -4.50 -11.91
CA GLY A 45 10.37 -4.99 -12.61
C GLY A 45 9.12 -5.00 -11.75
N VAL A 46 8.17 -5.84 -12.13
CA VAL A 46 6.90 -6.02 -11.42
C VAL A 46 6.80 -7.47 -10.96
N ALA A 47 6.63 -7.68 -9.66
CA ALA A 47 6.29 -8.99 -9.12
C ALA A 47 4.79 -9.08 -8.85
N PHE A 48 4.20 -10.26 -9.08
CA PHE A 48 2.80 -10.52 -8.81
C PHE A 48 2.59 -11.86 -8.08
N SER A 49 1.52 -11.93 -7.29
CA SER A 49 1.04 -13.17 -6.68
C SER A 49 -0.36 -13.48 -7.21
N ILE A 50 -0.68 -14.77 -7.30
CA ILE A 50 -1.99 -15.27 -7.73
C ILE A 50 -2.67 -16.04 -6.61
N SER A 51 -3.99 -15.97 -6.55
CA SER A 51 -4.82 -16.82 -5.70
C SER A 51 -4.77 -18.26 -6.20
N LYS A 52 -4.49 -19.20 -5.32
CA LYS A 52 -4.54 -20.64 -5.65
C LYS A 52 -5.97 -21.13 -5.91
N GLU A 53 -6.97 -20.45 -5.37
CA GLU A 53 -8.38 -20.82 -5.48
C GLU A 53 -9.00 -20.31 -6.78
N THR A 54 -8.71 -19.06 -7.16
CA THR A 54 -9.37 -18.41 -8.29
C THR A 54 -8.48 -18.19 -9.51
N GLY A 55 -7.14 -18.29 -9.36
CA GLY A 55 -6.19 -17.95 -10.41
C GLY A 55 -6.02 -16.43 -10.65
N ASN A 56 -6.78 -15.60 -9.95
CA ASN A 56 -6.68 -14.15 -10.09
C ASN A 56 -5.40 -13.59 -9.48
N ILE A 57 -4.91 -12.49 -10.03
CA ILE A 57 -3.83 -11.72 -9.40
C ILE A 57 -4.38 -11.12 -8.11
N ILE A 58 -3.70 -11.40 -6.98
CA ILE A 58 -4.06 -10.90 -5.65
C ILE A 58 -3.05 -9.90 -5.10
N GLN A 59 -1.89 -9.75 -5.73
CA GLN A 59 -0.88 -8.76 -5.34
C GLN A 59 -0.03 -8.34 -6.53
N GLN A 60 0.36 -7.07 -6.57
CA GLN A 60 1.34 -6.54 -7.51
C GLN A 60 2.22 -5.50 -6.83
N THR A 61 3.53 -5.68 -6.95
CA THR A 61 4.55 -4.81 -6.39
C THR A 61 5.56 -4.43 -7.47
N ASN A 62 5.86 -3.15 -7.59
CA ASN A 62 6.94 -2.68 -8.45
C ASN A 62 8.25 -2.66 -7.68
N TYR A 63 9.36 -2.97 -8.35
CA TYR A 63 10.70 -2.99 -7.78
C TYR A 63 11.66 -2.20 -8.66
N ILE A 64 12.60 -1.51 -8.02
CA ILE A 64 13.78 -0.91 -8.64
C ILE A 64 14.98 -1.30 -7.78
N ASP A 65 16.01 -1.88 -8.42
CA ASP A 65 17.26 -2.30 -7.78
C ASP A 65 17.04 -3.14 -6.51
N GLY A 66 16.11 -4.08 -6.58
CA GLY A 66 15.77 -5.01 -5.49
C GLY A 66 14.93 -4.41 -4.37
N LEU A 67 14.52 -3.16 -4.44
CA LEU A 67 13.68 -2.51 -3.44
C LEU A 67 12.28 -2.23 -4.00
N ALA A 68 11.24 -2.47 -3.20
CA ALA A 68 9.90 -2.08 -3.57
C ALA A 68 9.84 -0.57 -3.82
N TRP A 69 9.34 -0.18 -4.99
CA TRP A 69 9.31 1.22 -5.45
C TRP A 69 8.09 1.49 -6.32
N GLY A 70 7.39 2.59 -6.06
CA GLY A 70 6.22 2.96 -6.85
C GLY A 70 4.95 2.27 -6.39
N LYS A 71 4.05 2.01 -7.30
CA LYS A 71 2.70 1.51 -7.00
C LYS A 71 2.70 0.11 -6.40
N TYR A 72 1.86 -0.07 -5.40
CA TYR A 72 1.51 -1.34 -4.78
C TYR A 72 0.01 -1.54 -4.85
N TYR A 73 -0.41 -2.76 -5.20
CA TYR A 73 -1.80 -3.17 -5.24
C TYR A 73 -1.99 -4.53 -4.60
N GLU A 74 -3.07 -4.69 -3.88
CA GLU A 74 -3.57 -5.97 -3.40
C GLU A 74 -5.06 -6.08 -3.69
N TRP A 75 -5.51 -7.27 -4.01
CA TRP A 75 -6.90 -7.58 -4.31
C TRP A 75 -7.36 -8.77 -3.48
N TRP A 76 -8.64 -8.82 -3.21
CA TRP A 76 -9.31 -9.99 -2.71
C TRP A 76 -9.34 -11.08 -3.78
N PRO A 77 -9.53 -12.39 -3.42
CA PRO A 77 -9.55 -13.48 -4.41
C PRO A 77 -10.61 -13.31 -5.52
N ASP A 78 -11.70 -12.61 -5.25
CA ASP A 78 -12.75 -12.27 -6.23
C ASP A 78 -12.37 -11.13 -7.19
N GLY A 79 -11.21 -10.48 -6.98
CA GLY A 79 -10.70 -9.36 -7.77
C GLY A 79 -11.07 -7.97 -7.25
N ALA A 80 -11.87 -7.87 -6.18
CA ALA A 80 -12.13 -6.59 -5.52
C ALA A 80 -10.83 -6.00 -4.94
N LYS A 81 -10.70 -4.68 -4.96
CA LYS A 81 -9.52 -4.01 -4.37
C LYS A 81 -9.47 -4.26 -2.87
N LYS A 82 -8.27 -4.61 -2.35
CA LYS A 82 -8.01 -4.79 -0.93
C LYS A 82 -7.10 -3.70 -0.37
N VAL A 83 -5.99 -3.42 -1.06
CA VAL A 83 -5.03 -2.37 -0.66
C VAL A 83 -4.50 -1.66 -1.90
N ASN A 84 -4.29 -0.36 -1.80
CA ASN A 84 -3.43 0.35 -2.72
C ASN A 84 -2.57 1.39 -2.00
N GLY A 85 -1.36 1.57 -2.49
CA GLY A 85 -0.40 2.49 -1.92
C GLY A 85 0.83 2.68 -2.78
N THR A 86 1.87 3.19 -2.16
CA THR A 86 3.14 3.45 -2.83
C THR A 86 4.29 3.09 -1.90
N TYR A 87 5.25 2.36 -2.44
CA TYR A 87 6.54 2.10 -1.80
C TYR A 87 7.60 3.08 -2.30
N ARG A 88 8.54 3.42 -1.41
CA ARG A 88 9.75 4.15 -1.73
C ARG A 88 10.90 3.55 -0.93
N TYR A 89 11.95 3.09 -1.61
CA TYR A 89 13.10 2.40 -1.00
C TYR A 89 12.70 1.21 -0.09
N GLY A 90 11.73 0.41 -0.52
CA GLY A 90 11.21 -0.72 0.25
C GLY A 90 10.29 -0.35 1.42
N LEU A 91 10.00 0.93 1.62
CA LEU A 91 9.18 1.43 2.73
C LEU A 91 7.84 1.98 2.23
N MET A 92 6.78 1.79 3.00
CA MET A 92 5.48 2.41 2.74
C MET A 92 5.61 3.92 2.82
N PHE A 93 5.13 4.63 1.79
CA PHE A 93 5.26 6.07 1.67
C PHE A 93 4.01 6.71 1.06
N GLY A 94 3.67 7.93 1.52
CA GLY A 94 2.54 8.66 0.98
C GLY A 94 1.19 8.03 1.32
N ARG A 95 0.19 8.29 0.49
CA ARG A 95 -1.19 7.91 0.79
C ARG A 95 -1.45 6.45 0.49
N TRP A 96 -2.09 5.76 1.44
CA TRP A 96 -2.55 4.38 1.35
C TRP A 96 -4.06 4.31 1.58
N LYS A 97 -4.70 3.33 0.93
CA LYS A 97 -6.12 3.01 1.09
C LYS A 97 -6.27 1.51 1.27
N PHE A 98 -7.11 1.15 2.22
CA PHE A 98 -7.51 -0.22 2.53
C PHE A 98 -9.01 -0.33 2.30
N PHE A 99 -9.47 -1.47 1.82
CA PHE A 99 -10.85 -1.66 1.40
C PHE A 99 -11.42 -2.94 2.02
N PHE A 100 -12.69 -2.93 2.32
CA PHE A 100 -13.48 -4.12 2.62
C PHE A 100 -13.66 -4.96 1.36
N GLU A 101 -14.06 -6.25 1.53
CA GLU A 101 -14.38 -7.14 0.42
C GLU A 101 -15.52 -6.61 -0.46
N ASN A 102 -16.47 -5.87 0.11
CA ASN A 102 -17.53 -5.22 -0.66
C ASN A 102 -17.09 -4.00 -1.48
N GLY A 103 -15.77 -3.73 -1.56
CA GLY A 103 -15.17 -2.66 -2.34
C GLY A 103 -15.22 -1.26 -1.70
N LYS A 104 -15.91 -1.10 -0.56
CA LYS A 104 -15.92 0.17 0.16
C LYS A 104 -14.61 0.40 0.91
N ILE A 105 -14.25 1.67 1.11
CA ILE A 105 -13.03 2.03 1.84
C ILE A 105 -13.21 1.67 3.32
N LEU A 106 -12.25 0.91 3.86
CA LEU A 106 -12.12 0.66 5.29
C LEU A 106 -11.40 1.82 5.97
N CYS A 107 -10.22 2.20 5.47
CA CYS A 107 -9.49 3.34 5.97
C CYS A 107 -8.56 3.93 4.91
N ALA A 108 -8.17 5.18 5.13
CA ALA A 108 -7.18 5.87 4.31
C ALA A 108 -6.36 6.83 5.17
N GLY A 109 -5.07 6.89 4.88
CA GLY A 109 -4.13 7.77 5.55
C GLY A 109 -2.78 7.79 4.87
N SER A 110 -1.77 8.26 5.57
CA SER A 110 -0.42 8.37 5.02
C SER A 110 0.59 7.61 5.86
N TYR A 111 1.63 7.13 5.19
CA TYR A 111 2.84 6.58 5.80
C TYR A 111 4.05 7.47 5.51
N MET A 112 4.94 7.55 6.48
CA MET A 112 6.24 8.19 6.34
C MET A 112 7.30 7.17 6.79
N SER A 113 7.83 6.41 5.83
CA SER A 113 8.86 5.39 6.05
C SER A 113 8.42 4.16 6.86
N GLY A 114 7.21 3.67 6.66
CA GLY A 114 6.74 2.41 7.25
C GLY A 114 7.48 1.19 6.70
N LYS A 115 7.92 0.26 7.55
CA LYS A 115 8.76 -0.92 7.19
C LYS A 115 8.08 -1.95 6.29
N GLY A 116 6.91 -1.65 5.82
CA GLY A 116 6.21 -2.46 4.85
C GLY A 116 4.99 -3.16 5.40
N HIS A 117 4.07 -3.38 4.50
CA HIS A 117 2.90 -4.19 4.74
C HIS A 117 3.33 -5.66 4.72
N LYS A 118 3.25 -6.33 5.85
CA LYS A 118 3.25 -7.78 5.86
C LYS A 118 1.84 -8.21 5.48
N PRO A 119 1.64 -9.09 4.50
CA PRO A 119 0.33 -9.66 4.24
C PRO A 119 -0.12 -10.39 5.49
N THR A 120 -1.13 -9.88 6.13
CA THR A 120 -1.64 -10.31 7.40
C THR A 120 -3.02 -10.92 7.17
N LYS A 121 -3.41 -11.87 8.00
CA LYS A 121 -4.70 -12.53 7.91
C LYS A 121 -5.77 -11.63 8.55
N GLY A 122 -6.54 -10.89 7.71
CA GLY A 122 -7.69 -10.13 8.16
C GLY A 122 -7.57 -8.61 8.01
N ILE A 123 -8.72 -7.95 8.12
CA ILE A 123 -8.89 -6.50 7.94
C ILE A 123 -8.19 -5.69 9.04
N ASP A 124 -7.91 -6.32 10.17
CA ASP A 124 -7.41 -5.68 11.40
C ASP A 124 -5.94 -5.35 11.40
N GLU A 125 -5.24 -5.67 10.30
CA GLU A 125 -3.79 -5.60 10.23
C GLU A 125 -3.30 -4.47 9.33
N ILE A 126 -3.84 -3.28 9.59
CA ILE A 126 -3.29 -2.03 9.05
C ILE A 126 -1.94 -1.81 9.72
N PRO A 127 -0.84 -1.79 8.95
CA PRO A 127 0.48 -1.58 9.51
C PRO A 127 0.54 -0.28 10.31
N GLN A 128 1.01 -0.34 11.55
CA GLN A 128 1.13 0.83 12.41
C GLN A 128 2.49 1.52 12.25
N ASP A 129 3.51 0.81 11.78
CA ASP A 129 4.84 1.36 11.60
C ASP A 129 4.88 2.40 10.48
N GLY A 130 5.33 3.60 10.82
CA GLY A 130 5.42 4.73 9.89
C GLY A 130 4.10 5.43 9.58
N ILE A 131 3.01 5.07 10.25
CA ILE A 131 1.71 5.76 10.15
C ILE A 131 1.88 7.24 10.52
N SER A 132 1.25 8.16 9.75
CA SER A 132 1.41 9.60 9.95
C SER A 132 0.27 10.40 9.33
N GLY A 133 0.11 11.63 9.78
CA GLY A 133 -0.88 12.56 9.23
C GLY A 133 -2.32 12.18 9.54
N LEU A 134 -3.25 12.69 8.74
CA LEU A 134 -4.69 12.43 8.89
C LEU A 134 -5.04 11.02 8.45
N TRP A 135 -5.74 10.29 9.33
CA TRP A 135 -6.35 9.00 9.05
C TRP A 135 -7.85 9.07 9.23
N THR A 136 -8.57 8.44 8.31
CA THR A 136 -10.03 8.35 8.32
C THR A 136 -10.43 6.90 8.15
N TYR A 137 -11.40 6.45 8.94
CA TYR A 137 -11.94 5.09 8.95
C TYR A 137 -13.42 5.12 8.63
N TRP A 138 -13.89 4.11 7.92
CA TRP A 138 -15.29 3.94 7.52
C TRP A 138 -15.77 2.54 7.91
N ASP A 139 -17.06 2.39 8.07
CA ASP A 139 -17.72 1.09 8.23
C ASP A 139 -18.00 0.41 6.87
N LYS A 140 -18.53 -0.80 6.92
CA LYS A 140 -18.88 -1.60 5.73
C LYS A 140 -19.98 -0.95 4.88
N GLU A 141 -20.79 -0.06 5.45
CA GLU A 141 -21.81 0.73 4.77
C GLU A 141 -21.23 1.98 4.11
N GLY A 142 -19.96 2.31 4.39
CA GLY A 142 -19.23 3.46 3.85
C GLY A 142 -19.48 4.75 4.64
N ARG A 143 -20.02 4.66 5.86
CA ARG A 143 -20.18 5.79 6.75
C ARG A 143 -18.88 6.04 7.49
N LYS A 144 -18.48 7.30 7.63
CA LYS A 144 -17.31 7.68 8.42
C LYS A 144 -17.56 7.33 9.89
N VAL A 145 -16.61 6.65 10.52
CA VAL A 145 -16.72 6.23 11.92
C VAL A 145 -15.65 6.84 12.81
N GLU A 146 -14.47 7.11 12.24
CA GLU A 146 -13.35 7.64 13.02
C GLU A 146 -12.43 8.50 12.14
N GLU A 147 -11.86 9.55 12.71
CA GLU A 147 -10.86 10.39 12.05
C GLU A 147 -9.96 11.09 13.06
N GLY A 148 -8.67 11.07 12.81
CA GLY A 148 -7.70 11.75 13.66
C GLY A 148 -6.31 11.80 13.07
N TYR A 149 -5.40 12.38 13.80
CA TYR A 149 -4.03 12.61 13.36
C TYR A 149 -3.05 11.75 14.12
N TYR A 150 -2.07 11.22 13.37
CA TYR A 150 -0.84 10.67 13.93
C TYR A 150 0.33 11.65 13.68
N THR A 151 1.23 11.73 14.65
CA THR A 151 2.52 12.41 14.47
C THR A 151 3.37 11.65 13.45
N LYS A 152 4.49 12.23 13.00
CA LYS A 152 5.46 11.55 12.14
C LYS A 152 6.08 10.29 12.77
N ASN A 153 5.95 10.11 14.08
CA ASN A 153 6.44 8.95 14.82
C ASN A 153 5.33 7.92 15.10
N GLY A 154 4.15 8.06 14.47
CA GLY A 154 3.04 7.13 14.64
C GLY A 154 2.28 7.26 15.95
N ILE A 155 2.49 8.36 16.71
CA ILE A 155 1.80 8.61 17.97
C ILE A 155 0.53 9.41 17.66
N GLU A 156 -0.59 9.03 18.25
CA GLU A 156 -1.85 9.75 18.15
C GLU A 156 -1.71 11.19 18.65
N LYS A 157 -2.31 12.14 17.91
CA LYS A 157 -2.19 13.56 18.21
C LYS A 157 -3.57 14.21 18.37
N GLY A 158 -3.77 14.84 19.52
CA GLY A 158 -4.98 15.62 19.81
C GLY A 158 -6.22 14.77 19.99
N ASN A 159 -7.37 15.42 19.90
CA ASN A 159 -8.66 14.75 19.98
C ASN A 159 -9.00 14.10 18.64
N TRP A 160 -9.54 12.89 18.71
CA TRP A 160 -10.10 12.18 17.58
C TRP A 160 -11.59 12.46 17.43
N ALA A 161 -12.09 12.46 16.23
CA ALA A 161 -13.49 12.56 15.92
C ALA A 161 -14.07 11.16 15.70
N PHE A 162 -15.21 10.89 16.31
CA PHE A 162 -15.97 9.65 16.19
C PHE A 162 -17.38 9.97 15.74
N TRP A 163 -17.95 9.11 14.90
CA TRP A 163 -19.34 9.23 14.46
C TRP A 163 -20.10 7.97 14.90
N ASP A 164 -21.25 8.19 15.52
CA ASP A 164 -22.19 7.12 15.82
C ASP A 164 -22.98 6.70 14.57
N ILE A 165 -23.84 5.71 14.72
CA ILE A 165 -24.66 5.16 13.62
C ILE A 165 -25.59 6.21 13.00
N ASP A 166 -26.00 7.20 13.76
CA ASP A 166 -26.87 8.31 13.34
C ASP A 166 -26.07 9.47 12.71
N GLY A 167 -24.74 9.28 12.57
CA GLY A 167 -23.82 10.29 12.00
C GLY A 167 -23.50 11.44 12.95
N LYS A 168 -23.84 11.34 14.23
CA LYS A 168 -23.53 12.36 15.22
C LYS A 168 -22.07 12.31 15.61
N LYS A 169 -21.36 13.43 15.40
CA LYS A 169 -19.95 13.58 15.71
C LYS A 169 -19.72 13.80 17.20
N ARG A 170 -18.72 13.11 17.75
CA ARG A 170 -18.17 13.32 19.09
C ARG A 170 -16.66 13.50 18.99
N LEU A 171 -16.08 14.25 19.93
CA LEU A 171 -14.63 14.39 20.07
C LEU A 171 -14.20 13.66 21.34
N GLY A 172 -13.10 12.97 21.30
CA GLY A 172 -12.58 12.22 22.43
C GLY A 172 -11.15 11.72 22.21
N ILE A 173 -10.63 11.08 23.24
CA ILE A 173 -9.38 10.31 23.12
C ILE A 173 -9.73 9.03 22.37
N LYS A 174 -8.85 8.58 21.48
CA LYS A 174 -9.02 7.31 20.77
C LYS A 174 -9.12 6.18 21.79
N ILE A 175 -10.25 5.51 21.78
CA ILE A 175 -10.42 4.24 22.50
C ILE A 175 -9.79 3.18 21.61
N ASP A 176 -9.06 2.22 22.20
CA ASP A 176 -8.40 1.19 21.43
C ASP A 176 -9.38 0.48 20.47
N HIS A 177 -8.84 0.00 19.35
CA HIS A 177 -9.63 -0.54 18.24
C HIS A 177 -10.50 -1.75 18.64
N GLU A 178 -10.12 -2.52 19.67
CA GLU A 178 -10.91 -3.66 20.15
C GLU A 178 -12.17 -3.21 20.91
N THR A 179 -12.05 -2.19 21.73
CA THR A 179 -13.19 -1.62 22.46
C THR A 179 -14.22 -1.03 21.49
N PHE A 180 -13.75 -0.40 20.40
CA PHE A 180 -14.63 0.15 19.37
C PHE A 180 -15.36 -0.96 18.58
N LYS A 181 -14.68 -2.03 18.16
CA LYS A 181 -15.27 -3.19 17.49
C LYS A 181 -16.36 -3.84 18.34
N ASN A 182 -16.08 -4.04 19.61
CA ASN A 182 -17.02 -4.64 20.54
C ASN A 182 -18.26 -3.74 20.78
N SER A 183 -18.13 -2.42 20.66
CA SER A 183 -19.24 -1.48 20.76
C SER A 183 -20.18 -1.53 19.56
N ILE A 184 -19.64 -1.82 18.36
CA ILE A 184 -20.44 -1.97 17.12
C ILE A 184 -21.08 -3.37 17.06
N ALA A 185 -20.34 -4.42 17.45
CA ALA A 185 -20.82 -5.81 17.40
C ALA A 185 -21.94 -6.12 18.42
N ARG A 186 -22.07 -5.35 19.51
CA ARG A 186 -23.11 -5.54 20.53
C ARG A 186 -24.48 -4.93 20.19
N LYS A 187 -24.62 -4.32 19.01
CA LYS A 187 -25.87 -3.66 18.57
C LYS A 187 -26.59 -4.39 17.42
N HIS A 188 -26.26 -5.69 17.23
CA HIS A 188 -26.99 -6.58 16.30
C HIS A 188 -27.48 -7.81 17.00
#